data_83656ff7f50f6acb8bb908c05e64593d
#
_entry.id   83656ff7f50f6acb8bb908c05e64593d
#
_cell.length_a   1.000
_cell.length_b   1.000
_cell.length_c   1.000
_cell.angle_alpha   90.00
_cell.angle_beta   90.00
_cell.angle_gamma   90.00
#
_symmetry.space_group_name_H-M   'P 1'
#
loop_
_entity.id
_entity.type
_entity.pdbx_description
1 polymer ?
#
loop_
_entity_poly.entity_id
_entity_poly.type
_entity_poly.pdbx_seq_one_letter_code
_entity_poly.pdbx_strand_id
1 'polypeptide(L)'
;RLFCSAHNALDAWIDTSTDEYASNVAAMDSQIAELRRRTDAVMQGGGEKAVALHRSRGKLLARERIAALLDPGSPFLELSALAGEGLYEEYSPPAGGVVTGVGTIHGRQCLIVANDPTVKGGTYFPITVKKHLRAQEIAKENNLPCLYLVESGGGYLLRQSDMFPDVNHFGRIFFNQANI
;
A
#
# COMPACT_ATOMS: atom_id res chain seq x y z
N ARG A 1 0.90 32.53 1.99
CA ARG A 1 2.29 32.76 1.46
C ARG A 1 3.17 31.72 2.11
N LEU A 2 3.44 30.64 1.37
CA LEU A 2 4.47 29.68 1.72
C LEU A 2 5.83 30.38 1.49
N PHE A 3 6.53 30.67 2.57
CA PHE A 3 7.95 30.99 2.51
C PHE A 3 8.72 29.72 2.19
N CYS A 4 8.86 29.42 0.91
CA CYS A 4 9.91 28.53 0.46
C CYS A 4 11.21 29.36 0.52
N SER A 5 11.93 29.28 1.64
CA SER A 5 13.22 29.93 1.76
C SER A 5 14.20 29.18 0.86
N ALA A 6 14.76 29.89 -0.10
CA ALA A 6 15.74 29.42 -1.06
C ALA A 6 17.11 29.02 -0.43
N HIS A 7 17.15 28.83 0.89
CA HIS A 7 18.40 28.66 1.64
C HIS A 7 18.72 27.23 2.08
N ASN A 8 17.96 26.23 1.63
CA ASN A 8 18.22 24.82 1.95
C ASN A 8 18.76 23.99 0.77
N ALA A 9 19.24 24.60 -0.30
CA ALA A 9 20.03 23.85 -1.27
C ALA A 9 21.39 23.55 -0.63
N LEU A 10 21.69 22.28 -0.43
CA LEU A 10 23.03 21.85 -0.08
C LEU A 10 23.95 22.22 -1.26
N ASP A 11 24.89 23.15 -1.05
CA ASP A 11 25.98 23.43 -1.99
C ASP A 11 26.92 22.21 -2.01
N ALA A 12 26.50 21.14 -2.65
CA ALA A 12 27.32 19.97 -2.88
C ALA A 12 27.76 19.97 -4.34
N TRP A 13 29.06 20.23 -4.58
CA TRP A 13 29.65 19.99 -5.89
C TRP A 13 29.91 18.48 -6.04
N ILE A 14 29.32 17.85 -7.04
CA ILE A 14 29.54 16.44 -7.35
C ILE A 14 30.27 16.37 -8.68
N ASP A 15 31.46 15.76 -8.69
CA ASP A 15 32.20 15.48 -9.93
C ASP A 15 31.60 14.23 -10.61
N THR A 16 30.77 14.47 -11.62
CA THR A 16 30.14 13.42 -12.40
C THR A 16 31.06 12.73 -13.41
N SER A 17 32.32 13.18 -13.55
CA SER A 17 33.29 12.61 -14.49
C SER A 17 34.16 11.51 -13.88
N THR A 18 34.02 11.24 -12.59
CA THR A 18 34.83 10.24 -11.89
C THR A 18 34.32 8.81 -12.10
N ASP A 19 35.23 7.83 -12.10
CA ASP A 19 34.88 6.40 -12.13
C ASP A 19 34.07 6.00 -10.91
N GLU A 20 34.31 6.61 -9.76
CA GLU A 20 33.52 6.38 -8.53
C GLU A 20 32.07 6.82 -8.72
N TYR A 21 31.82 7.99 -9.32
CA TYR A 21 30.47 8.44 -9.63
C TYR A 21 29.77 7.47 -10.58
N ALA A 22 30.44 7.06 -11.65
CA ALA A 22 29.89 6.11 -12.62
C ALA A 22 29.54 4.75 -11.96
N SER A 23 30.40 4.24 -11.08
CA SER A 23 30.17 3.01 -10.32
C SER A 23 28.98 3.15 -9.37
N ASN A 24 28.86 4.26 -8.66
CA ASN A 24 27.75 4.52 -7.74
C ASN A 24 26.41 4.65 -8.49
N VAL A 25 26.39 5.30 -9.65
CA VAL A 25 25.20 5.37 -10.52
C VAL A 25 24.78 3.99 -10.96
N ALA A 26 25.68 3.16 -11.47
CA ALA A 26 25.36 1.80 -11.90
C ALA A 26 24.83 0.93 -10.77
N ALA A 27 25.41 1.03 -9.57
CA ALA A 27 24.92 0.31 -8.39
C ALA A 27 23.51 0.76 -7.98
N MET A 28 23.24 2.07 -7.98
CA MET A 28 21.93 2.63 -7.66
C MET A 28 20.88 2.25 -8.71
N ASP A 29 21.21 2.33 -9.99
CA ASP A 29 20.32 1.93 -11.09
C ASP A 29 19.91 0.45 -10.99
N SER A 30 20.85 -0.42 -10.60
CA SER A 30 20.55 -1.82 -10.35
C SER A 30 19.52 -2.01 -9.20
N GLN A 31 19.67 -1.27 -8.10
CA GLN A 31 18.72 -1.32 -6.98
C GLN A 31 17.36 -0.76 -7.36
N ILE A 32 17.32 0.33 -8.12
CA ILE A 32 16.07 0.94 -8.62
C ILE A 32 15.36 -0.03 -9.57
N ALA A 33 16.09 -0.69 -10.47
CA ALA A 33 15.53 -1.68 -11.37
C ALA A 33 14.90 -2.85 -10.60
N GLU A 34 15.56 -3.35 -9.56
CA GLU A 34 15.02 -4.42 -8.71
C GLU A 34 13.79 -3.95 -7.92
N LEU A 35 13.79 -2.74 -7.36
CA LEU A 35 12.64 -2.16 -6.69
C LEU A 35 11.43 -2.05 -7.65
N ARG A 36 11.66 -1.56 -8.86
CA ARG A 36 10.60 -1.46 -9.90
C ARG A 36 10.06 -2.84 -10.25
N ARG A 37 10.92 -3.82 -10.50
CA ARG A 37 10.53 -5.20 -10.81
C ARG A 37 9.62 -5.79 -9.71
N ARG A 38 9.98 -5.61 -8.43
CA ARG A 38 9.16 -6.08 -7.29
C ARG A 38 7.82 -5.36 -7.22
N THR A 39 7.85 -4.05 -7.38
CA THR A 39 6.62 -3.24 -7.36
C THR A 39 5.68 -3.66 -8.49
N ASP A 40 6.17 -3.83 -9.71
CA ASP A 40 5.38 -4.28 -10.85
C ASP A 40 4.77 -5.67 -10.62
N ALA A 41 5.52 -6.58 -10.00
CA ALA A 41 5.00 -7.90 -9.62
C ALA A 41 3.85 -7.81 -8.61
N VAL A 42 3.97 -6.96 -7.60
CA VAL A 42 2.90 -6.73 -6.61
C VAL A 42 1.66 -6.09 -7.24
N MET A 43 1.83 -5.23 -8.24
CA MET A 43 0.72 -4.60 -8.96
C MET A 43 -0.18 -5.61 -9.69
N GLN A 44 0.32 -6.83 -9.97
CA GLN A 44 -0.47 -7.92 -10.56
C GLN A 44 -1.46 -8.58 -9.56
N GLY A 45 -1.46 -8.15 -8.29
CA GLY A 45 -2.33 -8.68 -7.25
C GLY A 45 -2.12 -10.19 -7.02
N GLY A 46 -3.19 -10.96 -6.90
CA GLY A 46 -3.17 -12.40 -6.64
C GLY A 46 -2.75 -13.28 -7.83
N GLY A 47 -2.27 -12.67 -8.91
CA GLY A 47 -1.79 -13.34 -10.12
C GLY A 47 -2.88 -13.53 -11.18
N GLU A 48 -2.43 -13.90 -12.38
CA GLU A 48 -3.24 -13.90 -13.61
C GLU A 48 -4.56 -14.68 -13.47
N LYS A 49 -4.53 -15.89 -12.92
CA LYS A 49 -5.74 -16.73 -12.76
C LYS A 49 -6.78 -16.08 -11.83
N ALA A 50 -6.32 -15.52 -10.70
CA ALA A 50 -7.21 -14.87 -9.74
C ALA A 50 -7.80 -13.58 -10.31
N VAL A 51 -7.00 -12.80 -11.02
CA VAL A 51 -7.42 -11.58 -11.73
C VAL A 51 -8.44 -11.90 -12.82
N ALA A 52 -8.19 -12.91 -13.67
CA ALA A 52 -9.10 -13.33 -14.72
C ALA A 52 -10.46 -13.78 -14.14
N LEU A 53 -10.44 -14.59 -13.07
CA LEU A 53 -11.65 -15.01 -12.38
C LEU A 53 -12.42 -13.82 -11.76
N HIS A 54 -11.72 -12.84 -11.20
CA HIS A 54 -12.33 -11.65 -10.62
C HIS A 54 -13.01 -10.81 -11.70
N ARG A 55 -12.34 -10.58 -12.82
CA ARG A 55 -12.87 -9.85 -13.99
C ARG A 55 -14.05 -10.57 -14.66
N SER A 56 -14.05 -11.91 -14.73
CA SER A 56 -15.17 -12.67 -15.29
C SER A 56 -16.47 -12.48 -14.51
N ARG A 57 -16.38 -12.03 -13.25
CA ARG A 57 -17.52 -11.66 -12.39
C ARG A 57 -17.99 -10.21 -12.57
N GLY A 58 -17.45 -9.48 -13.54
CA GLY A 58 -17.77 -8.08 -13.80
C GLY A 58 -17.22 -7.09 -12.76
N LYS A 59 -16.21 -7.48 -11.98
CA LYS A 59 -15.67 -6.67 -10.89
C LYS A 59 -14.38 -5.97 -11.27
N LEU A 60 -14.20 -4.75 -10.80
CA LEU A 60 -12.96 -3.98 -10.89
C LEU A 60 -11.93 -4.48 -9.86
N LEU A 61 -10.65 -4.47 -10.22
CA LEU A 61 -9.55 -4.74 -9.30
C LEU A 61 -9.45 -3.65 -8.22
N ALA A 62 -8.77 -3.94 -7.10
CA ALA A 62 -8.66 -3.01 -5.98
C ALA A 62 -8.12 -1.63 -6.42
N ARG A 63 -7.04 -1.60 -7.20
CA ARG A 63 -6.46 -0.34 -7.70
C ARG A 63 -7.32 0.36 -8.75
N GLU A 64 -8.06 -0.39 -9.57
CA GLU A 64 -9.05 0.17 -10.51
C GLU A 64 -10.22 0.83 -9.76
N ARG A 65 -10.69 0.22 -8.67
CA ARG A 65 -11.73 0.81 -7.80
C ARG A 65 -11.25 2.11 -7.17
N ILE A 66 -10.00 2.14 -6.71
CA ILE A 66 -9.37 3.36 -6.18
C ILE A 66 -9.29 4.43 -7.28
N ALA A 67 -8.77 4.09 -8.45
CA ALA A 67 -8.66 5.03 -9.58
C ALA A 67 -10.01 5.62 -10.01
N ALA A 68 -11.08 4.81 -9.98
CA ALA A 68 -12.44 5.27 -10.29
C ALA A 68 -13.05 6.18 -9.20
N LEU A 69 -12.51 6.12 -7.97
CA LEU A 69 -12.97 6.93 -6.84
C LEU A 69 -12.28 8.28 -6.76
N LEU A 70 -11.04 8.36 -7.21
CA LEU A 70 -10.21 9.57 -7.15
C LEU A 70 -10.68 10.64 -8.13
N ASP A 71 -10.42 11.89 -7.78
CA ASP A 71 -10.63 13.00 -8.69
C ASP A 71 -9.76 12.86 -9.95
N PRO A 72 -10.30 13.15 -11.15
CA PRO A 72 -9.55 13.01 -12.40
C PRO A 72 -8.22 13.75 -12.37
N GLY A 73 -7.12 13.04 -12.67
CA GLY A 73 -5.77 13.62 -12.71
C GLY A 73 -5.12 13.83 -11.34
N SER A 74 -5.79 13.49 -10.23
CA SER A 74 -5.17 13.58 -8.91
C SER A 74 -4.22 12.38 -8.66
N PRO A 75 -3.09 12.61 -7.96
CA PRO A 75 -2.17 11.52 -7.63
C PRO A 75 -2.74 10.62 -6.53
N PHE A 76 -2.30 9.36 -6.53
CA PHE A 76 -2.51 8.41 -5.43
C PHE A 76 -1.17 8.04 -4.81
N LEU A 77 -0.99 8.34 -3.52
CA LEU A 77 0.17 7.92 -2.75
C LEU A 77 -0.10 6.56 -2.12
N GLU A 78 0.28 5.48 -2.80
CA GLU A 78 0.16 4.12 -2.24
C GLU A 78 1.18 3.91 -1.12
N LEU A 79 0.71 3.41 0.03
CA LEU A 79 1.52 3.14 1.21
C LEU A 79 1.88 1.66 1.29
N SER A 80 3.17 1.38 1.57
CA SER A 80 3.67 0.02 1.83
C SER A 80 3.27 -0.99 0.74
N ALA A 81 3.50 -0.67 -0.53
CA ALA A 81 3.16 -1.52 -1.66
C ALA A 81 3.80 -2.92 -1.57
N LEU A 82 5.03 -3.02 -1.06
CA LEU A 82 5.77 -4.29 -0.90
C LEU A 82 5.47 -5.03 0.42
N ALA A 83 4.46 -4.60 1.19
CA ALA A 83 4.09 -5.31 2.42
C ALA A 83 3.69 -6.76 2.12
N GLY A 84 4.16 -7.68 2.96
CA GLY A 84 3.87 -9.10 2.83
C GLY A 84 4.89 -9.91 2.04
N GLU A 85 5.77 -9.26 1.29
CA GLU A 85 6.79 -9.95 0.51
C GLU A 85 7.75 -10.72 1.42
N GLY A 86 7.88 -12.04 1.20
CA GLY A 86 8.80 -12.92 1.93
C GLY A 86 8.50 -13.13 3.41
N LEU A 87 7.32 -12.71 3.92
CA LEU A 87 7.01 -12.84 5.35
C LEU A 87 6.54 -14.22 5.79
N TYR A 88 5.95 -14.99 4.89
CA TYR A 88 5.41 -16.31 5.22
C TYR A 88 5.96 -17.34 4.25
N GLU A 89 6.36 -18.51 4.77
CA GLU A 89 6.89 -19.61 3.94
C GLU A 89 5.82 -20.16 3.00
N GLU A 90 4.58 -20.29 3.52
CA GLU A 90 3.47 -20.92 2.81
C GLU A 90 2.84 -20.04 1.72
N TYR A 91 2.91 -18.71 1.85
CA TYR A 91 2.33 -17.78 0.91
C TYR A 91 2.75 -16.33 1.19
N SER A 92 3.17 -15.63 0.17
CA SER A 92 3.54 -14.21 0.24
C SER A 92 2.39 -13.35 -0.32
N PRO A 93 1.53 -12.75 0.54
CA PRO A 93 0.40 -11.96 0.07
C PRO A 93 0.86 -10.65 -0.58
N PRO A 94 0.67 -10.44 -1.90
CA PRO A 94 1.04 -9.18 -2.55
C PRO A 94 0.37 -7.98 -1.88
N ALA A 95 1.13 -6.91 -1.66
CA ALA A 95 0.69 -5.72 -0.93
C ALA A 95 0.07 -5.99 0.45
N GLY A 96 0.34 -7.17 1.05
CA GLY A 96 -0.32 -7.62 2.28
C GLY A 96 -1.82 -7.90 2.12
N GLY A 97 -2.32 -8.14 0.90
CA GLY A 97 -3.74 -8.40 0.62
C GLY A 97 -4.67 -7.18 0.71
N VAL A 98 -4.10 -6.00 0.92
CA VAL A 98 -4.86 -4.73 1.01
C VAL A 98 -4.05 -3.58 0.41
N VAL A 99 -4.69 -2.76 -0.41
CA VAL A 99 -4.10 -1.53 -0.93
C VAL A 99 -4.50 -0.38 -0.01
N THR A 100 -3.51 0.36 0.48
CA THR A 100 -3.73 1.53 1.32
C THR A 100 -3.01 2.73 0.73
N GLY A 101 -3.58 3.92 0.87
CA GLY A 101 -2.94 5.12 0.35
C GLY A 101 -3.75 6.38 0.59
N VAL A 102 -3.16 7.51 0.21
CA VAL A 102 -3.79 8.82 0.28
C VAL A 102 -4.08 9.31 -1.14
N GLY A 103 -5.31 9.77 -1.36
CA GLY A 103 -5.73 10.34 -2.63
C GLY A 103 -6.77 11.42 -2.43
N THR A 104 -7.05 12.18 -3.48
CA THR A 104 -8.02 13.28 -3.45
C THR A 104 -9.37 12.85 -3.98
N ILE A 105 -10.44 13.08 -3.22
CA ILE A 105 -11.82 12.76 -3.55
C ILE A 105 -12.67 14.00 -3.32
N HIS A 106 -13.31 14.55 -4.35
CA HIS A 106 -14.06 15.80 -4.30
C HIS A 106 -13.28 16.96 -3.67
N GLY A 107 -12.00 17.10 -4.08
CA GLY A 107 -11.11 18.16 -3.59
C GLY A 107 -10.57 17.94 -2.18
N ARG A 108 -10.89 16.83 -1.52
CA ARG A 108 -10.45 16.51 -0.15
C ARG A 108 -9.52 15.32 -0.11
N GLN A 109 -8.39 15.45 0.56
CA GLN A 109 -7.50 14.32 0.82
C GLN A 109 -8.17 13.32 1.77
N CYS A 110 -8.14 12.04 1.37
CA CYS A 110 -8.71 10.93 2.12
C CYS A 110 -7.70 9.80 2.20
N LEU A 111 -7.72 9.06 3.30
CA LEU A 111 -7.06 7.78 3.37
C LEU A 111 -8.00 6.70 2.82
N ILE A 112 -7.50 5.87 1.95
CA ILE A 112 -8.25 4.79 1.32
C ILE A 112 -7.66 3.45 1.75
N VAL A 113 -8.52 2.51 2.13
CA VAL A 113 -8.19 1.11 2.44
C VAL A 113 -9.04 0.22 1.56
N ALA A 114 -8.43 -0.49 0.63
CA ALA A 114 -9.13 -1.34 -0.33
C ALA A 114 -8.62 -2.78 -0.24
N ASN A 115 -9.47 -3.72 0.14
CA ASN A 115 -9.12 -5.14 0.07
C ASN A 115 -8.87 -5.56 -1.38
N ASP A 116 -7.87 -6.42 -1.59
CA ASP A 116 -7.64 -7.06 -2.88
C ASP A 116 -8.22 -8.49 -2.87
N PRO A 117 -9.41 -8.71 -3.43
CA PRO A 117 -10.04 -10.03 -3.44
C PRO A 117 -9.33 -11.04 -4.34
N THR A 118 -8.40 -10.61 -5.19
CA THR A 118 -7.55 -11.53 -5.97
C THR A 118 -6.49 -12.21 -5.09
N VAL A 119 -6.17 -11.61 -3.93
CA VAL A 119 -5.24 -12.14 -2.93
C VAL A 119 -6.03 -12.96 -1.91
N LYS A 120 -6.09 -14.29 -2.12
CA LYS A 120 -6.81 -15.23 -1.24
C LYS A 120 -8.25 -14.78 -0.87
N GLY A 121 -9.00 -14.22 -1.84
CA GLY A 121 -10.36 -13.75 -1.61
C GLY A 121 -10.46 -12.54 -0.68
N GLY A 122 -9.43 -11.71 -0.58
CA GLY A 122 -9.39 -10.58 0.35
C GLY A 122 -9.19 -11.00 1.81
N THR A 123 -8.63 -12.17 2.05
CA THR A 123 -8.35 -12.70 3.38
C THR A 123 -7.33 -11.81 4.11
N TYR A 124 -7.59 -11.53 5.38
CA TYR A 124 -6.65 -10.82 6.25
C TYR A 124 -5.59 -11.76 6.80
N PHE A 125 -4.34 -11.43 6.56
CA PHE A 125 -3.17 -11.99 7.20
C PHE A 125 -2.72 -11.09 8.37
N PRO A 126 -1.81 -11.52 9.25
CA PRO A 126 -1.26 -10.63 10.30
C PRO A 126 -0.67 -9.35 9.71
N ILE A 127 0.02 -9.42 8.57
CA ILE A 127 0.54 -8.23 7.87
C ILE A 127 -0.57 -7.33 7.34
N THR A 128 -1.72 -7.88 6.91
CA THR A 128 -2.88 -7.11 6.47
C THR A 128 -3.43 -6.26 7.62
N VAL A 129 -3.56 -6.86 8.80
CA VAL A 129 -3.99 -6.17 10.02
C VAL A 129 -3.02 -5.04 10.37
N LYS A 130 -1.72 -5.34 10.40
CA LYS A 130 -0.67 -4.36 10.71
C LYS A 130 -0.69 -3.18 9.72
N LYS A 131 -0.81 -3.46 8.42
CA LYS A 131 -0.89 -2.43 7.37
C LYS A 131 -2.15 -1.58 7.50
N HIS A 132 -3.31 -2.20 7.79
CA HIS A 132 -4.57 -1.50 8.01
C HIS A 132 -4.49 -0.57 9.22
N LEU A 133 -3.95 -1.05 10.34
CA LEU A 133 -3.76 -0.24 11.56
C LEU A 133 -2.84 0.95 11.30
N ARG A 134 -1.73 0.74 10.59
CA ARG A 134 -0.82 1.85 10.22
C ARG A 134 -1.52 2.88 9.35
N ALA A 135 -2.36 2.45 8.41
CA ALA A 135 -3.16 3.36 7.59
C ALA A 135 -4.12 4.21 8.45
N GLN A 136 -4.82 3.60 9.40
CA GLN A 136 -5.69 4.31 10.34
C GLN A 136 -4.92 5.30 11.24
N GLU A 137 -3.73 4.93 11.69
CA GLU A 137 -2.84 5.81 12.46
C GLU A 137 -2.46 7.06 11.65
N ILE A 138 -2.03 6.88 10.39
CA ILE A 138 -1.71 7.98 9.48
C ILE A 138 -2.94 8.88 9.26
N ALA A 139 -4.12 8.30 9.07
CA ALA A 139 -5.35 9.06 8.93
C ALA A 139 -5.64 9.93 10.15
N LYS A 140 -5.52 9.35 11.35
CA LYS A 140 -5.75 10.04 12.61
C LYS A 140 -4.74 11.17 12.83
N GLU A 141 -3.45 10.91 12.62
CA GLU A 141 -2.37 11.90 12.77
C GLU A 141 -2.53 13.10 11.83
N ASN A 142 -3.10 12.88 10.63
CA ASN A 142 -3.25 13.89 9.60
C ASN A 142 -4.69 14.39 9.42
N ASN A 143 -5.61 14.00 10.31
CA ASN A 143 -7.04 14.36 10.23
C ASN A 143 -7.67 14.03 8.86
N LEU A 144 -7.34 12.89 8.29
CA LEU A 144 -7.87 12.43 7.01
C LEU A 144 -9.12 11.57 7.23
N PRO A 145 -10.20 11.81 6.47
CA PRO A 145 -11.31 10.86 6.41
C PRO A 145 -10.82 9.51 5.87
N CYS A 146 -11.33 8.40 6.42
CA CYS A 146 -11.03 7.05 5.96
C CYS A 146 -12.15 6.51 5.09
N LEU A 147 -11.82 6.02 3.89
CA LEU A 147 -12.73 5.29 3.02
C LEU A 147 -12.29 3.82 2.94
N TYR A 148 -13.24 2.94 3.24
CA TYR A 148 -13.02 1.49 3.23
C TYR A 148 -13.76 0.85 2.07
N LEU A 149 -13.02 0.33 1.08
CA LEU A 149 -13.55 -0.44 -0.04
C LEU A 149 -13.46 -1.93 0.31
N VAL A 150 -14.38 -2.38 1.14
CA VAL A 150 -14.33 -3.70 1.75
C VAL A 150 -14.76 -4.79 0.77
N GLU A 151 -13.90 -5.78 0.57
CA GLU A 151 -14.19 -7.05 -0.07
C GLU A 151 -13.28 -8.12 0.55
N SER A 152 -13.70 -8.69 1.67
CA SER A 152 -12.86 -9.56 2.51
C SER A 152 -13.48 -10.93 2.73
N GLY A 153 -12.63 -11.97 2.63
CA GLY A 153 -12.95 -13.34 2.99
C GLY A 153 -12.82 -13.67 4.49
N GLY A 154 -12.53 -12.67 5.34
CA GLY A 154 -12.31 -12.85 6.77
C GLY A 154 -10.83 -13.00 7.14
N GLY A 155 -10.55 -13.53 8.33
CA GLY A 155 -9.17 -13.75 8.82
C GLY A 155 -8.58 -15.07 8.36
N TYR A 156 -7.26 -15.11 8.17
CA TYR A 156 -6.52 -16.33 7.84
C TYR A 156 -6.41 -17.25 9.06
N LEU A 157 -7.25 -18.26 9.12
CA LEU A 157 -7.46 -19.10 10.30
C LEU A 157 -6.18 -19.80 10.81
N LEU A 158 -5.24 -20.14 9.93
CA LEU A 158 -3.98 -20.77 10.33
C LEU A 158 -3.06 -19.84 11.13
N ARG A 159 -3.33 -18.53 11.12
CA ARG A 159 -2.58 -17.48 11.84
C ARG A 159 -3.49 -16.65 12.75
N GLN A 160 -4.59 -17.22 13.23
CA GLN A 160 -5.57 -16.48 14.04
C GLN A 160 -5.00 -15.97 15.37
N SER A 161 -4.05 -16.69 15.97
CA SER A 161 -3.32 -16.25 17.19
C SER A 161 -2.58 -14.93 16.99
N ASP A 162 -2.15 -14.65 15.75
CA ASP A 162 -1.35 -13.47 15.41
C ASP A 162 -2.22 -12.27 14.97
N MET A 163 -3.56 -12.44 15.01
CA MET A 163 -4.50 -11.42 14.50
C MET A 163 -5.59 -11.01 15.48
N PHE A 164 -6.01 -11.87 16.40
CA PHE A 164 -7.21 -11.61 17.23
C PHE A 164 -6.95 -11.25 18.69
N PRO A 165 -6.01 -11.87 19.43
CA PRO A 165 -6.03 -11.81 20.90
C PRO A 165 -5.40 -10.57 21.53
N ASP A 166 -4.69 -9.70 20.78
CA ASP A 166 -3.90 -8.62 21.35
C ASP A 166 -4.45 -7.23 21.00
N VAL A 167 -3.96 -6.21 21.73
CA VAL A 167 -4.36 -4.80 21.64
C VAL A 167 -4.21 -4.22 20.24
N ASN A 168 -3.15 -4.57 19.52
CA ASN A 168 -2.87 -4.09 18.17
C ASN A 168 -3.24 -5.13 17.09
N HIS A 169 -4.27 -5.90 17.36
CA HIS A 169 -4.84 -6.88 16.44
C HIS A 169 -6.18 -6.41 15.86
N PHE A 170 -6.97 -7.34 15.33
CA PHE A 170 -8.16 -7.05 14.54
C PHE A 170 -9.18 -6.17 15.29
N GLY A 171 -9.32 -6.36 16.62
CA GLY A 171 -10.20 -5.54 17.45
C GLY A 171 -9.84 -4.06 17.45
N ARG A 172 -8.56 -3.73 17.31
CA ARG A 172 -8.11 -2.32 17.20
C ARG A 172 -8.61 -1.64 15.94
N ILE A 173 -8.78 -2.37 14.84
CA ILE A 173 -9.34 -1.82 13.59
C ILE A 173 -10.75 -1.28 13.85
N PHE A 174 -11.60 -2.06 14.51
CA PHE A 174 -12.98 -1.66 14.85
C PHE A 174 -13.00 -0.49 15.83
N PHE A 175 -12.14 -0.54 16.86
CA PHE A 175 -12.02 0.56 17.80
C PHE A 175 -11.65 1.87 17.10
N ASN A 176 -10.68 1.83 16.20
CA ASN A 176 -10.26 3.02 15.44
C ASN A 176 -11.36 3.51 14.51
N GLN A 177 -12.09 2.61 13.82
CA GLN A 177 -13.22 2.99 12.96
C GLN A 177 -14.32 3.74 13.71
N ALA A 178 -14.51 3.44 14.99
CA ALA A 178 -15.48 4.13 15.84
C ALA A 178 -14.96 5.46 16.41
N ASN A 179 -13.65 5.76 16.31
CA ASN A 179 -13.00 6.90 16.96
C ASN A 179 -12.20 7.83 16.02
N ILE A 180 -12.26 7.60 14.71
CA ILE A 180 -11.62 8.43 13.68
C ILE A 180 -12.68 9.27 12.95
#